data_f6143eb9609c8bcd3118e54629dba8f3
#
_entry.id   f6143eb9609c8bcd3118e54629dba8f3
#
_cell.length_a   1.000
_cell.length_b   1.000
_cell.length_c   1.000
_cell.angle_alpha   90.00
_cell.angle_beta   90.00
_cell.angle_gamma   90.00
#
_symmetry.space_group_name_H-M   'P 1'
#
loop_
_entity.id
_entity.type
_entity.pdbx_description
1 polymer ?
#
loop_
_entity_poly.entity_id
_entity_poly.type
_entity_poly.pdbx_seq_one_letter_code
_entity_poly.pdbx_strand_id
1 'polypeptide(L)'
;MATAVAAPPRARQWRRAELPVVAALAVAALVAALLVPTYPNYDTYFHLVWGRELMHGMKPDFQAYAAPTEHPLFIALCAVVGLIGTDGDRAIVIVCVLSFVALVWGTFRVGDACFGPWPGLLAAAFVGSSFAFLLYAARAYVDVPFLALVIWAAAMEARSPRRGLPVMAVLAVAGLMRPEAWVLAGAYWLWCGWRRVDLLVLAAAAPVLWGLVDLWVTGDPLFSLHATSDLADELNRNRGLSSVPGSFVSFVTDTARWPVALAGVAGAVLVWRLRAGRALHVPIALFGAGVVTFLATGLAGLSVLPRYLTVPVIAVCLFAGYGVVGFTTLRPGRLRRLWSRAAIGAAVLGVAFVVVKAPVVGTLRGELRFIRGSHDDLVAILHSAPVQRDLRCGPITYPNYRLVPDTRWLLDLPARRVGARSARRRSRGVAMFVIGTKELKRFGFAAGASPTTNVPDPGFAPIARNARFAAYAACG
;
A
#
# COMPACT_ATOMS: atom_id res chain seq x y z
N MET A 1 16.44 -17.26 37.23
CA MET A 1 16.52 -15.92 37.81
C MET A 1 15.83 -14.92 36.91
N ALA A 2 14.61 -14.51 37.25
CA ALA A 2 13.86 -13.52 36.47
C ALA A 2 14.46 -12.14 36.68
N THR A 3 15.13 -11.57 35.67
CA THR A 3 15.60 -10.19 35.71
C THR A 3 14.41 -9.27 35.53
N ALA A 4 13.87 -8.77 36.64
CA ALA A 4 12.78 -7.81 36.66
C ALA A 4 13.20 -6.55 35.85
N VAL A 5 12.51 -6.27 34.78
CA VAL A 5 12.65 -5.04 34.01
C VAL A 5 12.07 -3.89 34.82
N ALA A 6 12.89 -2.94 35.21
CA ALA A 6 12.45 -1.75 35.94
C ALA A 6 11.65 -0.83 35.00
N ALA A 7 10.45 -0.43 35.42
CA ALA A 7 9.67 0.59 34.70
C ALA A 7 10.37 1.96 34.81
N PRO A 8 10.62 2.70 33.74
CA PRO A 8 11.28 3.99 33.80
C PRO A 8 10.33 5.09 34.27
N PRO A 9 10.77 6.01 35.18
CA PRO A 9 9.94 7.11 35.72
C PRO A 9 9.60 8.22 34.69
N ARG A 10 10.09 8.16 33.46
CA ARG A 10 9.93 9.20 32.43
C ARG A 10 8.72 9.06 31.52
N ALA A 11 7.87 8.06 31.69
CA ALA A 11 6.73 7.79 30.77
C ALA A 11 5.70 8.95 30.67
N ARG A 12 5.61 9.81 31.67
CA ARG A 12 4.65 10.95 31.69
C ARG A 12 5.08 12.15 30.85
N GLN A 13 6.39 12.42 30.73
CA GLN A 13 6.89 13.57 29.95
C GLN A 13 6.82 13.32 28.44
N TRP A 14 7.14 12.12 27.97
CA TRP A 14 7.04 11.74 26.56
C TRP A 14 5.62 11.86 26.01
N ARG A 15 4.60 11.53 26.82
CA ARG A 15 3.19 11.62 26.43
C ARG A 15 2.72 13.06 26.15
N ARG A 16 3.31 14.05 26.81
CA ARG A 16 2.98 15.48 26.57
C ARG A 16 3.59 16.02 25.28
N ALA A 17 4.76 15.52 24.88
CA ALA A 17 5.44 15.93 23.66
C ALA A 17 4.98 15.15 22.41
N GLU A 18 4.33 14.00 22.59
CA GLU A 18 3.95 13.08 21.50
C GLU A 18 2.98 13.74 20.52
N LEU A 19 1.88 14.31 21.00
CA LEU A 19 0.87 14.94 20.15
C LEU A 19 1.39 16.14 19.34
N PRO A 20 2.14 17.09 19.93
CA PRO A 20 2.78 18.16 19.17
C PRO A 20 3.72 17.66 18.07
N VAL A 21 4.51 16.62 18.37
CA VAL A 21 5.43 16.03 17.35
C VAL A 21 4.65 15.40 16.20
N VAL A 22 3.60 14.62 16.50
CA VAL A 22 2.75 14.00 15.48
C VAL A 22 2.02 15.05 14.66
N ALA A 23 1.50 16.09 15.30
CA ALA A 23 0.87 17.22 14.61
C ALA A 23 1.86 17.93 13.67
N ALA A 24 3.09 18.18 14.13
CA ALA A 24 4.15 18.77 13.30
C ALA A 24 4.51 17.86 12.11
N LEU A 25 4.60 16.55 12.32
CA LEU A 25 4.84 15.58 11.24
C LEU A 25 3.68 15.55 10.25
N ALA A 26 2.43 15.61 10.72
CA ALA A 26 1.25 15.65 9.85
C ALA A 26 1.22 16.94 9.02
N VAL A 27 1.51 18.09 9.63
CA VAL A 27 1.63 19.37 8.92
C VAL A 27 2.77 19.32 7.89
N ALA A 28 3.94 18.83 8.27
CA ALA A 28 5.08 18.69 7.35
C ALA A 28 4.76 17.76 6.17
N ALA A 29 4.10 16.63 6.43
CA ALA A 29 3.68 15.69 5.41
C ALA A 29 2.62 16.28 4.48
N LEU A 30 1.66 17.03 5.01
CA LEU A 30 0.66 17.76 4.23
C LEU A 30 1.31 18.82 3.35
N VAL A 31 2.20 19.65 3.91
CA VAL A 31 2.95 20.66 3.16
C VAL A 31 3.77 20.01 2.04
N ALA A 32 4.46 18.90 2.34
CA ALA A 32 5.21 18.16 1.33
C ALA A 32 4.30 17.62 0.21
N ALA A 33 3.13 17.07 0.53
CA ALA A 33 2.16 16.60 -0.46
C ALA A 33 1.59 17.74 -1.32
N LEU A 34 1.45 18.95 -0.78
CA LEU A 34 0.99 20.11 -1.53
C LEU A 34 2.08 20.69 -2.42
N LEU A 35 3.32 20.80 -1.91
CA LEU A 35 4.46 21.37 -2.67
C LEU A 35 5.01 20.41 -3.73
N VAL A 36 4.94 19.10 -3.48
CA VAL A 36 5.40 18.04 -4.39
C VAL A 36 4.21 17.17 -4.78
N PRO A 37 3.32 17.65 -5.65
CA PRO A 37 2.15 16.90 -6.05
C PRO A 37 2.53 15.56 -6.72
N THR A 38 1.85 14.52 -6.26
CA THR A 38 1.88 13.19 -6.86
C THR A 38 0.45 12.75 -7.14
N TYR A 39 0.30 11.65 -7.85
CA TYR A 39 -1.00 11.17 -8.32
C TYR A 39 -1.19 9.69 -8.00
N PRO A 40 -2.42 9.22 -7.90
CA PRO A 40 -2.74 7.84 -7.57
C PRO A 40 -2.05 6.82 -8.47
N ASN A 41 -1.97 5.60 -7.99
CA ASN A 41 -1.60 4.45 -8.83
C ASN A 41 -2.81 3.99 -9.66
N TYR A 42 -2.58 3.03 -10.55
CA TYR A 42 -3.59 2.41 -11.42
C TYR A 42 -4.81 1.88 -10.64
N ASP A 43 -4.57 1.11 -9.56
CA ASP A 43 -5.64 0.50 -8.78
C ASP A 43 -6.53 1.60 -8.15
N THR A 44 -5.93 2.66 -7.63
CA THR A 44 -6.64 3.76 -6.98
C THR A 44 -7.45 4.61 -7.96
N TYR A 45 -6.99 4.79 -9.18
CA TYR A 45 -7.83 5.43 -10.21
C TYR A 45 -9.09 4.61 -10.53
N PHE A 46 -9.01 3.28 -10.53
CA PHE A 46 -10.22 2.45 -10.62
C PHE A 46 -11.15 2.68 -9.43
N HIS A 47 -10.62 2.71 -8.20
CA HIS A 47 -11.44 2.97 -7.02
C HIS A 47 -12.11 4.36 -7.06
N LEU A 48 -11.44 5.38 -7.59
CA LEU A 48 -12.01 6.72 -7.81
C LEU A 48 -13.13 6.67 -8.85
N VAL A 49 -12.93 5.98 -9.97
CA VAL A 49 -13.95 5.79 -11.00
C VAL A 49 -15.15 5.03 -10.44
N TRP A 50 -14.93 3.92 -9.75
CA TRP A 50 -15.99 3.13 -9.13
C TRP A 50 -16.74 3.91 -8.04
N GLY A 51 -16.02 4.70 -7.23
CA GLY A 51 -16.62 5.60 -6.26
C GLY A 51 -17.53 6.65 -6.91
N ARG A 52 -17.09 7.22 -8.03
CA ARG A 52 -17.89 8.17 -8.81
C ARG A 52 -19.11 7.51 -9.45
N GLU A 53 -18.98 6.30 -10.00
CA GLU A 53 -20.10 5.52 -10.53
C GLU A 53 -21.18 5.28 -9.47
N LEU A 54 -20.78 4.89 -8.24
CA LEU A 54 -21.69 4.76 -7.10
C LEU A 54 -22.42 6.06 -6.77
N MET A 55 -21.73 7.19 -6.75
CA MET A 55 -22.34 8.50 -6.46
C MET A 55 -23.35 8.93 -7.52
N HIS A 56 -23.22 8.44 -8.76
CA HIS A 56 -24.19 8.65 -9.82
C HIS A 56 -25.30 7.56 -9.89
N GLY A 57 -25.40 6.70 -8.87
CA GLY A 57 -26.37 5.60 -8.82
C GLY A 57 -26.11 4.48 -9.81
N MET A 58 -24.91 4.40 -10.37
CA MET A 58 -24.48 3.34 -11.28
C MET A 58 -23.79 2.21 -10.51
N LYS A 59 -23.92 0.98 -11.00
CA LYS A 59 -23.09 -0.13 -10.51
C LYS A 59 -21.65 0.06 -10.98
N PRO A 60 -20.66 -0.11 -10.09
CA PRO A 60 -19.24 -0.07 -10.48
C PRO A 60 -18.92 -1.14 -11.51
N ASP A 61 -18.09 -0.79 -12.51
CA ASP A 61 -17.67 -1.71 -13.56
C ASP A 61 -16.49 -2.57 -13.07
N PHE A 62 -16.76 -3.54 -12.17
CA PHE A 62 -15.75 -4.47 -11.65
C PHE A 62 -15.24 -5.43 -12.72
N GLN A 63 -16.04 -5.66 -13.77
CA GLN A 63 -15.68 -6.55 -14.88
C GLN A 63 -14.89 -5.85 -16.00
N ALA A 64 -14.43 -4.62 -15.76
CA ALA A 64 -13.58 -3.92 -16.73
C ALA A 64 -12.29 -4.72 -16.99
N TYR A 65 -11.82 -4.63 -18.26
CA TYR A 65 -10.58 -5.31 -18.66
C TYR A 65 -9.39 -4.90 -17.77
N ALA A 66 -8.71 -5.91 -17.22
CA ALA A 66 -7.60 -5.78 -16.29
C ALA A 66 -7.92 -4.95 -15.02
N ALA A 67 -9.17 -4.92 -14.59
CA ALA A 67 -9.57 -4.29 -13.34
C ALA A 67 -8.80 -4.88 -12.13
N PRO A 68 -8.38 -4.05 -11.16
CA PRO A 68 -7.76 -4.56 -9.94
C PRO A 68 -8.79 -5.13 -8.99
N THR A 69 -8.35 -5.77 -7.90
CA THR A 69 -9.21 -6.22 -6.82
C THR A 69 -9.96 -5.03 -6.20
N GLU A 70 -11.23 -5.22 -5.96
CA GLU A 70 -12.13 -4.27 -5.33
C GLU A 70 -11.83 -4.18 -3.82
N HIS A 71 -11.86 -2.98 -3.29
CA HIS A 71 -11.68 -2.71 -1.87
C HIS A 71 -12.86 -1.88 -1.36
N PRO A 72 -13.95 -2.49 -0.83
CA PRO A 72 -15.24 -1.80 -0.61
C PRO A 72 -15.13 -0.51 0.18
N LEU A 73 -14.41 -0.51 1.29
CA LEU A 73 -14.25 0.70 2.11
C LEU A 73 -13.39 1.77 1.41
N PHE A 74 -12.40 1.35 0.63
CA PHE A 74 -11.56 2.30 -0.10
C PHE A 74 -12.31 2.92 -1.28
N ILE A 75 -13.20 2.15 -1.93
CA ILE A 75 -14.14 2.68 -2.96
C ILE A 75 -15.09 3.71 -2.32
N ALA A 76 -15.64 3.41 -1.14
CA ALA A 76 -16.50 4.36 -0.42
C ALA A 76 -15.73 5.66 -0.04
N LEU A 77 -14.48 5.54 0.39
CA LEU A 77 -13.62 6.71 0.64
C LEU A 77 -13.34 7.50 -0.65
N CYS A 78 -13.08 6.79 -1.76
CA CYS A 78 -12.91 7.41 -3.08
C CYS A 78 -14.19 8.09 -3.58
N ALA A 79 -15.36 7.55 -3.26
CA ALA A 79 -16.66 8.19 -3.54
C ALA A 79 -16.76 9.55 -2.83
N VAL A 80 -16.42 9.60 -1.54
CA VAL A 80 -16.45 10.84 -0.74
C VAL A 80 -15.47 11.90 -1.28
N VAL A 81 -14.22 11.52 -1.55
CA VAL A 81 -13.24 12.49 -2.10
C VAL A 81 -13.57 12.87 -3.54
N GLY A 82 -14.27 12.02 -4.28
CA GLY A 82 -14.75 12.30 -5.63
C GLY A 82 -15.80 13.43 -5.71
N LEU A 83 -16.44 13.79 -4.58
CA LEU A 83 -17.38 14.92 -4.52
C LEU A 83 -16.73 16.29 -4.87
N ILE A 84 -15.43 16.42 -4.74
CA ILE A 84 -14.69 17.63 -5.14
C ILE A 84 -14.24 17.59 -6.62
N GLY A 85 -14.80 16.69 -7.42
CA GLY A 85 -14.50 16.56 -8.85
C GLY A 85 -13.14 15.90 -9.11
N THR A 86 -12.45 16.32 -10.17
CA THR A 86 -11.17 15.73 -10.59
C THR A 86 -10.07 15.87 -9.55
N ASP A 87 -10.12 16.90 -8.67
CA ASP A 87 -9.17 17.08 -7.57
C ASP A 87 -9.26 15.98 -6.49
N GLY A 88 -10.27 15.11 -6.55
CA GLY A 88 -10.40 13.93 -5.71
C GLY A 88 -9.19 12.99 -5.79
N ASP A 89 -8.49 12.95 -6.91
CA ASP A 89 -7.26 12.19 -7.06
C ASP A 89 -6.11 12.75 -6.18
N ARG A 90 -6.05 14.07 -6.00
CA ARG A 90 -5.12 14.71 -5.05
C ARG A 90 -5.56 14.51 -3.60
N ALA A 91 -6.86 14.59 -3.35
CA ALA A 91 -7.40 14.42 -2.00
C ALA A 91 -7.12 13.01 -1.45
N ILE A 92 -7.28 11.96 -2.26
CA ILE A 92 -6.99 10.59 -1.82
C ILE A 92 -5.48 10.39 -1.54
N VAL A 93 -4.58 11.06 -2.29
CA VAL A 93 -3.14 11.07 -1.97
C VAL A 93 -2.91 11.68 -0.59
N ILE A 94 -3.54 12.82 -0.29
CA ILE A 94 -3.42 13.48 1.03
C ILE A 94 -3.92 12.54 2.15
N VAL A 95 -5.05 11.88 1.97
CA VAL A 95 -5.57 10.89 2.93
C VAL A 95 -4.53 9.77 3.17
N CYS A 96 -3.92 9.23 2.12
CA CYS A 96 -2.89 8.18 2.27
C CYS A 96 -1.61 8.70 2.93
N VAL A 97 -1.18 9.92 2.65
CA VAL A 97 -0.03 10.57 3.30
C VAL A 97 -0.29 10.78 4.80
N LEU A 98 -1.48 11.24 5.19
CA LEU A 98 -1.86 11.38 6.59
C LEU A 98 -2.01 10.01 7.28
N SER A 99 -2.53 9.00 6.58
CA SER A 99 -2.57 7.61 7.04
C SER A 99 -1.17 7.05 7.28
N PHE A 100 -0.17 7.46 6.48
CA PHE A 100 1.22 7.08 6.69
C PHE A 100 1.79 7.68 7.97
N VAL A 101 1.48 8.93 8.29
CA VAL A 101 1.86 9.52 9.60
C VAL A 101 1.22 8.74 10.74
N ALA A 102 -0.05 8.36 10.60
CA ALA A 102 -0.75 7.54 11.59
C ALA A 102 -0.11 6.14 11.72
N LEU A 103 0.33 5.52 10.62
CA LEU A 103 1.06 4.25 10.60
C LEU A 103 2.39 4.36 11.37
N VAL A 104 3.19 5.37 11.09
CA VAL A 104 4.48 5.61 11.77
C VAL A 104 4.27 5.84 13.27
N TRP A 105 3.28 6.66 13.63
CA TRP A 105 2.91 6.88 15.02
C TRP A 105 2.41 5.61 15.71
N GLY A 106 1.51 4.85 15.09
CA GLY A 106 1.03 3.57 15.60
C GLY A 106 2.16 2.57 15.81
N THR A 107 3.15 2.52 14.90
CA THR A 107 4.35 1.67 15.03
C THR A 107 5.17 2.06 16.28
N PHE A 108 5.37 3.36 16.49
CA PHE A 108 5.98 3.84 17.74
C PHE A 108 5.21 3.35 18.97
N ARG A 109 3.88 3.46 18.95
CA ARG A 109 3.02 3.09 20.09
C ARG A 109 3.03 1.59 20.40
N VAL A 110 3.09 0.73 19.37
CA VAL A 110 3.28 -0.72 19.54
C VAL A 110 4.67 -0.99 20.11
N GLY A 111 5.72 -0.42 19.51
CA GLY A 111 7.09 -0.62 19.96
C GLY A 111 7.32 -0.14 21.40
N ASP A 112 6.76 1.02 21.77
CA ASP A 112 6.79 1.53 23.17
C ASP A 112 6.10 0.58 24.14
N ALA A 113 4.91 0.09 23.79
CA ALA A 113 4.18 -0.85 24.63
C ALA A 113 4.91 -2.20 24.78
N CYS A 114 5.54 -2.71 23.73
CA CYS A 114 6.22 -3.99 23.73
C CYS A 114 7.64 -3.93 24.30
N PHE A 115 8.41 -2.91 23.97
CA PHE A 115 9.87 -2.88 24.17
C PHE A 115 10.39 -1.58 24.80
N GLY A 116 9.51 -0.57 24.98
CA GLY A 116 9.85 0.74 25.50
C GLY A 116 10.11 1.80 24.42
N PRO A 117 10.29 3.08 24.83
CA PRO A 117 10.21 4.23 23.92
C PRO A 117 11.33 4.25 22.87
N TRP A 118 12.56 3.90 23.20
CA TRP A 118 13.68 3.93 22.26
C TRP A 118 13.58 2.87 21.16
N PRO A 119 13.30 1.57 21.47
CA PRO A 119 12.99 0.58 20.45
C PRO A 119 11.79 0.97 19.58
N GLY A 120 10.74 1.52 20.21
CA GLY A 120 9.56 2.01 19.48
C GLY A 120 9.89 3.14 18.51
N LEU A 121 10.68 4.12 18.94
CA LEU A 121 11.11 5.24 18.10
C LEU A 121 11.93 4.75 16.89
N LEU A 122 12.86 3.83 17.12
CA LEU A 122 13.69 3.30 16.05
C LEU A 122 12.87 2.44 15.07
N ALA A 123 11.92 1.63 15.57
CA ALA A 123 11.00 0.89 14.70
C ALA A 123 10.15 1.82 13.82
N ALA A 124 9.61 2.91 14.39
CA ALA A 124 8.90 3.94 13.66
C ALA A 124 9.79 4.63 12.61
N ALA A 125 11.06 4.90 12.94
CA ALA A 125 12.02 5.46 12.00
C ALA A 125 12.33 4.51 10.84
N PHE A 126 12.41 3.19 11.08
CA PHE A 126 12.60 2.20 10.02
C PHE A 126 11.41 2.15 9.06
N VAL A 127 10.17 2.16 9.57
CA VAL A 127 8.96 2.25 8.75
C VAL A 127 8.89 3.59 8.02
N GLY A 128 9.08 4.70 8.74
CA GLY A 128 8.97 6.06 8.20
C GLY A 128 10.01 6.40 7.12
N SER A 129 11.17 5.72 7.13
CA SER A 129 12.22 5.90 6.12
C SER A 129 12.24 4.83 5.02
N SER A 130 11.28 3.89 5.01
CA SER A 130 11.20 2.86 3.97
C SER A 130 10.75 3.47 2.64
N PHE A 131 11.54 3.26 1.58
CA PHE A 131 11.21 3.72 0.23
C PHE A 131 9.85 3.17 -0.25
N ALA A 132 9.57 1.90 0.01
CA ALA A 132 8.32 1.26 -0.40
C ALA A 132 7.11 1.92 0.28
N PHE A 133 7.13 2.12 1.59
CA PHE A 133 6.02 2.75 2.30
C PHE A 133 5.84 4.22 1.91
N LEU A 134 6.93 4.96 1.71
CA LEU A 134 6.87 6.35 1.22
C LEU A 134 6.24 6.42 -0.18
N LEU A 135 6.65 5.51 -1.08
CA LEU A 135 6.09 5.46 -2.44
C LEU A 135 4.61 5.03 -2.42
N TYR A 136 4.24 4.07 -1.56
CA TYR A 136 2.84 3.65 -1.43
C TYR A 136 1.96 4.81 -0.93
N ALA A 137 2.42 5.58 0.06
CA ALA A 137 1.70 6.76 0.52
C ALA A 137 1.57 7.83 -0.57
N ALA A 138 2.68 8.15 -1.25
CA ALA A 138 2.72 9.16 -2.31
C ALA A 138 1.91 8.76 -3.56
N ARG A 139 1.62 7.47 -3.76
CA ARG A 139 0.83 6.93 -4.86
C ARG A 139 -0.56 6.47 -4.44
N ALA A 140 -1.00 6.86 -3.25
CA ALA A 140 -2.32 6.54 -2.70
C ALA A 140 -2.68 5.05 -2.72
N TYR A 141 -1.74 4.15 -2.42
CA TYR A 141 -2.07 2.72 -2.29
C TYR A 141 -2.99 2.48 -1.09
N VAL A 142 -4.01 1.65 -1.27
CA VAL A 142 -4.94 1.21 -0.20
C VAL A 142 -4.22 0.54 0.98
N ASP A 143 -3.02 0.01 0.72
CA ASP A 143 -2.16 -0.61 1.73
C ASP A 143 -1.87 0.32 2.91
N VAL A 144 -1.71 1.62 2.67
CA VAL A 144 -1.27 2.56 3.71
C VAL A 144 -2.36 2.84 4.76
N PRO A 145 -3.60 3.22 4.40
CA PRO A 145 -4.68 3.35 5.38
C PRO A 145 -5.04 2.01 6.03
N PHE A 146 -4.97 0.89 5.29
CA PHE A 146 -5.11 -0.45 5.85
C PHE A 146 -4.09 -0.72 6.96
N LEU A 147 -2.79 -0.50 6.69
CA LEU A 147 -1.72 -0.69 7.67
C LEU A 147 -1.85 0.23 8.88
N ALA A 148 -2.31 1.46 8.68
CA ALA A 148 -2.61 2.36 9.79
C ALA A 148 -3.67 1.78 10.72
N LEU A 149 -4.76 1.24 10.19
CA LEU A 149 -5.80 0.59 11.00
C LEU A 149 -5.25 -0.64 11.74
N VAL A 150 -4.54 -1.54 11.04
CA VAL A 150 -3.96 -2.75 11.64
C VAL A 150 -3.00 -2.40 12.78
N ILE A 151 -2.10 -1.43 12.59
CA ILE A 151 -1.13 -1.08 13.63
C ILE A 151 -1.78 -0.37 14.82
N TRP A 152 -2.87 0.37 14.61
CA TRP A 152 -3.63 0.96 15.72
C TRP A 152 -4.42 -0.09 16.49
N ALA A 153 -5.01 -1.09 15.84
CA ALA A 153 -5.58 -2.26 16.52
C ALA A 153 -4.52 -2.97 17.38
N ALA A 154 -3.33 -3.19 16.81
CA ALA A 154 -2.18 -3.76 17.50
C ALA A 154 -1.72 -2.90 18.70
N ALA A 155 -1.71 -1.57 18.57
CA ALA A 155 -1.35 -0.65 19.66
C ALA A 155 -2.38 -0.66 20.79
N MET A 156 -3.65 -0.81 20.47
CA MET A 156 -4.73 -0.97 21.44
C MET A 156 -4.58 -2.28 22.21
N GLU A 157 -4.34 -3.38 21.53
CA GLU A 157 -4.15 -4.71 22.12
C GLU A 157 -2.86 -4.78 22.95
N ALA A 158 -1.75 -4.21 22.48
CA ALA A 158 -0.48 -4.20 23.20
C ALA A 158 -0.58 -3.47 24.56
N ARG A 159 -1.47 -2.47 24.68
CA ARG A 159 -1.67 -1.70 25.90
C ARG A 159 -2.69 -2.32 26.87
N SER A 160 -3.69 -2.96 26.34
CA SER A 160 -4.79 -3.58 27.08
C SER A 160 -5.14 -4.91 26.43
N PRO A 161 -4.39 -5.99 26.77
CA PRO A 161 -4.61 -7.32 26.20
C PRO A 161 -6.05 -7.80 26.37
N ARG A 162 -6.58 -8.41 25.31
CA ARG A 162 -7.97 -8.91 25.21
C ARG A 162 -9.02 -7.80 25.42
N ARG A 163 -8.73 -6.61 24.89
CA ARG A 163 -9.66 -5.47 25.00
C ARG A 163 -11.02 -5.74 24.33
N GLY A 164 -11.10 -6.69 23.40
CA GLY A 164 -12.33 -7.17 22.80
C GLY A 164 -12.86 -6.27 21.69
N LEU A 165 -14.12 -5.82 21.81
CA LEU A 165 -14.87 -5.12 20.77
C LEU A 165 -14.14 -3.95 20.11
N PRO A 166 -13.45 -3.02 20.81
CA PRO A 166 -12.81 -1.89 20.15
C PRO A 166 -11.69 -2.30 19.18
N VAL A 167 -10.91 -3.33 19.52
CA VAL A 167 -9.85 -3.86 18.64
C VAL A 167 -10.46 -4.58 17.47
N MET A 168 -11.47 -5.43 17.72
CA MET A 168 -12.16 -6.17 16.67
C MET A 168 -12.87 -5.25 15.68
N ALA A 169 -13.49 -4.16 16.14
CA ALA A 169 -14.13 -3.17 15.27
C ALA A 169 -13.11 -2.52 14.29
N VAL A 170 -11.92 -2.16 14.79
CA VAL A 170 -10.87 -1.62 13.92
C VAL A 170 -10.36 -2.67 12.92
N LEU A 171 -10.23 -3.93 13.33
CA LEU A 171 -9.85 -5.02 12.44
C LEU A 171 -10.94 -5.32 11.38
N ALA A 172 -12.22 -5.24 11.75
CA ALA A 172 -13.34 -5.39 10.81
C ALA A 172 -13.33 -4.27 9.76
N VAL A 173 -13.11 -3.01 10.18
CA VAL A 173 -12.95 -1.87 9.25
C VAL A 173 -11.72 -2.08 8.34
N ALA A 174 -10.59 -2.53 8.88
CA ALA A 174 -9.42 -2.86 8.09
C ALA A 174 -9.71 -4.00 7.09
N GLY A 175 -10.54 -4.97 7.46
CA GLY A 175 -10.96 -6.09 6.61
C GLY A 175 -11.79 -5.69 5.39
N LEU A 176 -12.48 -4.55 5.43
CA LEU A 176 -13.14 -3.95 4.27
C LEU A 176 -12.17 -3.18 3.35
N MET A 177 -10.94 -2.95 3.81
CA MET A 177 -9.87 -2.43 2.96
C MET A 177 -9.01 -3.53 2.36
N ARG A 178 -8.69 -4.59 3.15
CA ARG A 178 -7.88 -5.70 2.65
C ARG A 178 -8.19 -7.00 3.39
N PRO A 179 -8.27 -8.14 2.67
CA PRO A 179 -8.62 -9.42 3.26
C PRO A 179 -7.58 -9.98 4.24
N GLU A 180 -6.34 -9.47 4.23
CA GLU A 180 -5.33 -9.86 5.22
C GLU A 180 -5.77 -9.60 6.67
N ALA A 181 -6.62 -8.59 6.91
CA ALA A 181 -7.18 -8.34 8.23
C ALA A 181 -8.17 -9.41 8.68
N TRP A 182 -8.75 -10.22 7.78
CA TRP A 182 -9.64 -11.33 8.17
C TRP A 182 -8.89 -12.39 8.96
N VAL A 183 -7.64 -12.69 8.56
CA VAL A 183 -6.76 -13.60 9.29
C VAL A 183 -6.42 -13.04 10.67
N LEU A 184 -6.11 -11.74 10.75
CA LEU A 184 -5.85 -11.06 12.03
C LEU A 184 -7.09 -11.04 12.93
N ALA A 185 -8.27 -10.76 12.36
CA ALA A 185 -9.54 -10.76 13.10
C ALA A 185 -9.89 -12.16 13.64
N GLY A 186 -9.72 -13.20 12.83
CA GLY A 186 -9.90 -14.59 13.25
C GLY A 186 -8.92 -14.99 14.36
N ALA A 187 -7.64 -14.66 14.22
CA ALA A 187 -6.62 -14.90 15.24
C ALA A 187 -6.94 -14.14 16.54
N TYR A 188 -7.41 -12.90 16.42
CA TYR A 188 -7.80 -12.08 17.57
C TYR A 188 -9.04 -12.62 18.29
N TRP A 189 -10.04 -13.09 17.55
CA TRP A 189 -11.21 -13.78 18.11
C TRP A 189 -10.79 -15.01 18.93
N LEU A 190 -9.92 -15.86 18.39
CA LEU A 190 -9.40 -17.03 19.08
C LEU A 190 -8.60 -16.63 20.34
N TRP A 191 -7.80 -15.55 20.26
CA TRP A 191 -7.03 -15.02 21.37
C TRP A 191 -7.92 -14.51 22.51
N CYS A 192 -9.01 -13.83 22.19
CA CYS A 192 -9.98 -13.33 23.18
C CYS A 192 -10.87 -14.43 23.75
N GLY A 193 -10.98 -15.57 23.06
CA GLY A 193 -11.78 -16.73 23.44
C GLY A 193 -12.84 -17.07 22.38
N TRP A 194 -12.77 -18.28 21.88
CA TRP A 194 -13.62 -18.79 20.78
C TRP A 194 -15.15 -18.73 21.07
N ARG A 195 -15.55 -18.63 22.34
CA ARG A 195 -16.96 -18.49 22.78
C ARG A 195 -17.51 -17.08 22.70
N ARG A 196 -16.71 -16.08 22.37
CA ARG A 196 -17.12 -14.69 22.21
C ARG A 196 -17.82 -14.51 20.86
N VAL A 197 -19.13 -14.77 20.83
CA VAL A 197 -19.98 -14.68 19.62
C VAL A 197 -20.03 -13.23 19.09
N ASP A 198 -20.04 -12.25 19.98
CA ASP A 198 -19.97 -10.83 19.64
C ASP A 198 -18.72 -10.48 18.79
N LEU A 199 -17.57 -11.05 19.12
CA LEU A 199 -16.34 -10.89 18.36
C LEU A 199 -16.36 -11.70 17.06
N LEU A 200 -16.96 -12.90 17.06
CA LEU A 200 -17.12 -13.71 15.84
C LEU A 200 -17.97 -12.97 14.80
N VAL A 201 -19.09 -12.38 15.22
CA VAL A 201 -19.96 -11.60 14.33
C VAL A 201 -19.19 -10.44 13.67
N LEU A 202 -18.41 -9.69 14.46
CA LEU A 202 -17.57 -8.62 13.91
C LEU A 202 -16.44 -9.13 13.01
N ALA A 203 -15.81 -10.25 13.36
CA ALA A 203 -14.77 -10.86 12.52
C ALA A 203 -15.33 -11.33 11.17
N ALA A 204 -16.55 -11.85 11.15
CA ALA A 204 -17.25 -12.27 9.94
C ALA A 204 -17.84 -11.10 9.14
N ALA A 205 -18.05 -9.94 9.75
CA ALA A 205 -18.72 -8.82 9.10
C ALA A 205 -17.99 -8.35 7.82
N ALA A 206 -16.66 -8.24 7.86
CA ALA A 206 -15.91 -7.76 6.71
C ALA A 206 -15.96 -8.74 5.52
N PRO A 207 -15.64 -10.04 5.65
CA PRO A 207 -15.76 -10.96 4.52
C PRO A 207 -17.19 -11.11 4.01
N VAL A 208 -18.20 -11.09 4.90
CA VAL A 208 -19.62 -11.16 4.50
C VAL A 208 -20.02 -9.91 3.72
N LEU A 209 -19.73 -8.72 4.22
CA LEU A 209 -20.04 -7.47 3.51
C LEU A 209 -19.30 -7.38 2.17
N TRP A 210 -18.05 -7.87 2.09
CA TRP A 210 -17.31 -7.91 0.84
C TRP A 210 -18.01 -8.83 -0.18
N GLY A 211 -18.34 -10.07 0.22
CA GLY A 211 -19.06 -11.00 -0.65
C GLY A 211 -20.46 -10.50 -1.05
N LEU A 212 -21.14 -9.74 -0.18
CA LEU A 212 -22.41 -9.09 -0.53
C LEU A 212 -22.24 -7.97 -1.57
N VAL A 213 -21.14 -7.20 -1.52
CA VAL A 213 -20.81 -6.19 -2.53
C VAL A 213 -20.51 -6.87 -3.87
N ASP A 214 -19.67 -7.91 -3.87
CA ASP A 214 -19.37 -8.70 -5.07
C ASP A 214 -20.66 -9.28 -5.69
N LEU A 215 -21.50 -9.91 -4.87
CA LEU A 215 -22.79 -10.46 -5.30
C LEU A 215 -23.73 -9.38 -5.89
N TRP A 216 -23.83 -8.21 -5.22
CA TRP A 216 -24.68 -7.12 -5.67
C TRP A 216 -24.22 -6.54 -7.02
N VAL A 217 -22.92 -6.38 -7.21
CA VAL A 217 -22.36 -5.76 -8.43
C VAL A 217 -22.31 -6.76 -9.59
N THR A 218 -21.81 -7.97 -9.35
CA THR A 218 -21.44 -8.93 -10.41
C THR A 218 -22.33 -10.16 -10.49
N GLY A 219 -23.06 -10.47 -9.41
CA GLY A 219 -23.83 -11.71 -9.27
C GLY A 219 -23.03 -12.90 -8.73
N ASP A 220 -21.72 -12.74 -8.49
CA ASP A 220 -20.84 -13.75 -7.93
C ASP A 220 -20.28 -13.28 -6.58
N PRO A 221 -20.59 -13.93 -5.44
CA PRO A 221 -20.12 -13.50 -4.11
C PRO A 221 -18.61 -13.68 -3.88
N LEU A 222 -17.91 -14.38 -4.76
CA LEU A 222 -16.46 -14.60 -4.73
C LEU A 222 -15.75 -13.97 -5.93
N PHE A 223 -16.41 -13.00 -6.58
CA PHE A 223 -15.89 -12.37 -7.79
C PHE A 223 -14.48 -11.82 -7.61
N SER A 224 -14.21 -11.10 -6.52
CA SER A 224 -12.87 -10.55 -6.22
C SER A 224 -11.78 -11.63 -6.22
N LEU A 225 -12.07 -12.84 -5.74
CA LEU A 225 -11.13 -13.96 -5.73
C LEU A 225 -10.93 -14.52 -7.14
N HIS A 226 -12.01 -14.78 -7.87
CA HIS A 226 -11.98 -15.35 -9.22
C HIS A 226 -11.28 -14.37 -10.19
N ALA A 227 -11.71 -13.10 -10.23
CA ALA A 227 -11.13 -12.08 -11.09
C ALA A 227 -9.64 -11.79 -10.79
N THR A 228 -9.24 -11.82 -9.50
CA THR A 228 -7.82 -11.65 -9.14
C THR A 228 -6.97 -12.82 -9.60
N SER A 229 -7.50 -14.06 -9.54
CA SER A 229 -6.82 -15.26 -10.06
C SER A 229 -6.68 -15.19 -11.59
N ASP A 230 -7.76 -14.88 -12.29
CA ASP A 230 -7.79 -14.76 -13.75
C ASP A 230 -6.83 -13.68 -14.25
N LEU A 231 -6.81 -12.53 -13.56
CA LEU A 231 -5.86 -11.45 -13.86
C LEU A 231 -4.40 -11.85 -13.63
N ALA A 232 -4.13 -12.70 -12.64
CA ALA A 232 -2.79 -13.23 -12.40
C ALA A 232 -2.32 -14.11 -13.56
N ASP A 233 -3.24 -14.90 -14.14
CA ASP A 233 -3.02 -15.72 -15.34
C ASP A 233 -2.76 -14.85 -16.56
N GLU A 234 -3.67 -13.93 -16.84
CA GLU A 234 -3.62 -13.08 -18.03
C GLU A 234 -2.32 -12.24 -18.08
N LEU A 235 -1.87 -11.76 -16.93
CA LEU A 235 -0.65 -10.95 -16.84
C LEU A 235 0.63 -11.79 -16.63
N ASN A 236 0.57 -13.13 -16.69
CA ASN A 236 1.69 -14.04 -16.46
C ASN A 236 2.49 -13.69 -15.20
N ARG A 237 1.80 -13.40 -14.09
CA ARG A 237 2.43 -13.04 -12.82
C ARG A 237 2.96 -14.26 -12.10
N ASN A 238 4.04 -14.07 -11.31
CA ASN A 238 4.53 -15.11 -10.42
C ASN A 238 3.42 -15.53 -9.45
N ARG A 239 3.11 -16.84 -9.41
CA ARG A 239 2.07 -17.43 -8.59
C ARG A 239 2.43 -18.84 -8.17
N GLY A 240 1.64 -19.41 -7.29
CA GLY A 240 1.84 -20.76 -6.79
C GLY A 240 2.86 -20.86 -5.67
N LEU A 241 2.76 -21.97 -4.94
CA LEU A 241 3.51 -22.20 -3.71
C LEU A 241 5.04 -22.25 -3.93
N SER A 242 5.49 -22.71 -5.10
CA SER A 242 6.93 -22.80 -5.43
C SER A 242 7.63 -21.43 -5.48
N SER A 243 6.92 -20.37 -5.81
CA SER A 243 7.49 -19.01 -5.86
C SER A 243 7.51 -18.31 -4.49
N VAL A 244 6.80 -18.83 -3.48
CA VAL A 244 6.62 -18.19 -2.17
C VAL A 244 7.93 -18.10 -1.37
N PRO A 245 8.77 -19.14 -1.17
CA PRO A 245 9.94 -19.03 -0.31
C PRO A 245 10.96 -17.98 -0.78
N GLY A 246 11.31 -18.02 -2.08
CA GLY A 246 12.26 -17.05 -2.65
C GLY A 246 11.71 -15.62 -2.63
N SER A 247 10.44 -15.46 -2.99
CA SER A 247 9.75 -14.16 -2.94
C SER A 247 9.64 -13.61 -1.52
N PHE A 248 9.40 -14.46 -0.52
CA PHE A 248 9.31 -14.04 0.87
C PHE A 248 10.60 -13.35 1.34
N VAL A 249 11.75 -14.01 1.14
CA VAL A 249 13.06 -13.46 1.55
C VAL A 249 13.36 -12.17 0.79
N SER A 250 13.23 -12.17 -0.54
CA SER A 250 13.46 -11.00 -1.38
C SER A 250 12.56 -9.82 -0.98
N PHE A 251 11.26 -10.04 -0.86
CA PHE A 251 10.32 -8.96 -0.58
C PHE A 251 10.47 -8.37 0.83
N VAL A 252 10.77 -9.21 1.85
CA VAL A 252 11.07 -8.72 3.19
C VAL A 252 12.35 -7.90 3.21
N THR A 253 13.41 -8.40 2.55
CA THR A 253 14.70 -7.70 2.52
C THR A 253 14.66 -6.41 1.68
N ASP A 254 13.88 -6.37 0.62
CA ASP A 254 13.70 -5.18 -0.21
C ASP A 254 12.86 -4.11 0.51
N THR A 255 11.77 -4.52 1.16
CA THR A 255 10.83 -3.59 1.82
C THR A 255 11.39 -3.06 3.15
N ALA A 256 11.92 -3.96 4.02
CA ALA A 256 12.54 -3.59 5.28
C ALA A 256 13.97 -3.05 5.10
N ARG A 257 14.63 -3.35 4.00
CA ARG A 257 16.07 -3.27 3.75
C ARG A 257 16.85 -4.32 4.54
N TRP A 258 17.79 -5.00 3.90
CA TRP A 258 18.50 -6.14 4.47
C TRP A 258 19.17 -5.87 5.85
N PRO A 259 19.74 -4.66 6.17
CA PRO A 259 20.30 -4.43 7.51
C PRO A 259 19.22 -4.42 8.60
N VAL A 260 18.02 -3.88 8.28
CA VAL A 260 16.88 -3.85 9.18
C VAL A 260 16.31 -5.27 9.37
N ALA A 261 16.25 -6.07 8.29
CA ALA A 261 15.82 -7.46 8.37
C ALA A 261 16.75 -8.29 9.27
N LEU A 262 18.08 -8.15 9.12
CA LEU A 262 19.07 -8.80 10.00
C LEU A 262 18.93 -8.35 11.45
N ALA A 263 18.79 -7.04 11.69
CA ALA A 263 18.54 -6.50 13.03
C ALA A 263 17.23 -7.03 13.62
N GLY A 264 16.21 -7.25 12.79
CA GLY A 264 14.93 -7.86 13.19
C GLY A 264 15.09 -9.29 13.66
N VAL A 265 15.82 -10.12 12.91
CA VAL A 265 16.14 -11.50 13.30
C VAL A 265 16.94 -11.50 14.61
N ALA A 266 18.00 -10.68 14.71
CA ALA A 266 18.80 -10.55 15.93
C ALA A 266 17.93 -10.09 17.12
N GLY A 267 17.04 -9.12 16.90
CA GLY A 267 16.09 -8.65 17.92
C GLY A 267 15.14 -9.73 18.37
N ALA A 268 14.56 -10.51 17.47
CA ALA A 268 13.68 -11.62 17.81
C ALA A 268 14.42 -12.69 18.66
N VAL A 269 15.65 -13.06 18.26
CA VAL A 269 16.51 -13.97 19.02
C VAL A 269 16.82 -13.43 20.42
N LEU A 270 17.15 -12.13 20.52
CA LEU A 270 17.42 -11.49 21.83
C LEU A 270 16.18 -11.44 22.70
N VAL A 271 15.01 -11.13 22.15
CA VAL A 271 13.72 -11.16 22.86
C VAL A 271 13.46 -12.55 23.43
N TRP A 272 13.66 -13.59 22.61
CA TRP A 272 13.46 -14.97 23.04
C TRP A 272 14.48 -15.41 24.11
N ARG A 273 15.78 -15.14 23.89
CA ARG A 273 16.86 -15.52 24.82
C ARG A 273 16.77 -14.82 26.17
N LEU A 274 16.44 -13.54 26.15
CA LEU A 274 16.38 -12.72 27.37
C LEU A 274 15.00 -12.76 28.03
N ARG A 275 14.01 -13.43 27.39
CA ARG A 275 12.59 -13.39 27.79
C ARG A 275 12.12 -11.95 28.01
N ALA A 276 12.55 -11.07 27.12
CA ALA A 276 12.33 -9.63 27.22
C ALA A 276 11.06 -9.21 26.45
N GLY A 277 10.54 -8.03 26.82
CA GLY A 277 9.38 -7.45 26.16
C GLY A 277 8.06 -7.76 26.87
N ARG A 278 7.05 -7.00 26.52
CA ARG A 278 5.67 -7.13 26.97
C ARG A 278 4.77 -7.34 25.76
N ALA A 279 3.58 -7.90 25.95
CA ALA A 279 2.60 -8.08 24.88
C ALA A 279 3.21 -8.65 23.57
N LEU A 280 4.18 -9.58 23.67
CA LEU A 280 4.89 -10.18 22.53
C LEU A 280 3.96 -10.91 21.56
N HIS A 281 2.77 -11.32 22.02
CA HIS A 281 1.74 -11.88 21.16
C HIS A 281 1.38 -10.92 20.01
N VAL A 282 1.52 -9.59 20.18
CA VAL A 282 1.18 -8.61 19.13
C VAL A 282 2.16 -8.66 17.97
N PRO A 283 3.48 -8.39 18.13
CA PRO A 283 4.41 -8.48 16.99
C PRO A 283 4.51 -9.91 16.41
N ILE A 284 4.32 -10.96 17.23
CA ILE A 284 4.27 -12.35 16.75
C ILE A 284 3.02 -12.58 15.90
N ALA A 285 1.84 -12.09 16.31
CA ALA A 285 0.62 -12.21 15.55
C ALA A 285 0.68 -11.43 14.22
N LEU A 286 1.24 -10.20 14.22
CA LEU A 286 1.45 -9.44 12.99
C LEU A 286 2.35 -10.18 12.00
N PHE A 287 3.46 -10.74 12.48
CA PHE A 287 4.36 -11.54 11.64
C PHE A 287 3.68 -12.82 11.15
N GLY A 288 3.14 -13.61 12.08
CA GLY A 288 2.56 -14.92 11.78
C GLY A 288 1.33 -14.84 10.87
N ALA A 289 0.39 -13.93 11.17
CA ALA A 289 -0.79 -13.74 10.33
C ALA A 289 -0.42 -13.29 8.92
N GLY A 290 0.55 -12.38 8.79
CA GLY A 290 1.00 -11.95 7.47
C GLY A 290 1.72 -13.07 6.69
N VAL A 291 2.51 -13.93 7.36
CA VAL A 291 3.11 -15.12 6.73
C VAL A 291 2.02 -16.09 6.28
N VAL A 292 1.03 -16.38 7.15
CA VAL A 292 -0.11 -17.24 6.80
C VAL A 292 -0.87 -16.70 5.59
N THR A 293 -1.15 -15.39 5.57
CA THR A 293 -1.83 -14.76 4.44
C THR A 293 -1.00 -14.89 3.16
N PHE A 294 0.32 -14.65 3.22
CA PHE A 294 1.20 -14.77 2.06
C PHE A 294 1.29 -16.21 1.52
N LEU A 295 1.32 -17.19 2.42
CA LEU A 295 1.23 -18.59 2.04
C LEU A 295 -0.13 -18.91 1.41
N ALA A 296 -1.23 -18.41 1.99
CA ALA A 296 -2.57 -18.61 1.46
C ALA A 296 -2.75 -18.01 0.06
N THR A 297 -2.15 -16.84 -0.24
CA THR A 297 -2.17 -16.28 -1.61
C THR A 297 -1.45 -17.18 -2.61
N GLY A 298 -0.33 -17.79 -2.22
CA GLY A 298 0.39 -18.77 -3.05
C GLY A 298 -0.43 -20.05 -3.28
N LEU A 299 -1.10 -20.58 -2.24
CA LEU A 299 -1.97 -21.77 -2.33
C LEU A 299 -3.21 -21.51 -3.17
N ALA A 300 -3.80 -20.31 -3.09
CA ALA A 300 -4.96 -19.89 -3.87
C ALA A 300 -4.63 -19.55 -5.33
N GLY A 301 -3.38 -19.70 -5.78
CA GLY A 301 -2.98 -19.37 -7.15
C GLY A 301 -2.99 -17.86 -7.47
N LEU A 302 -3.06 -17.01 -6.45
CA LEU A 302 -3.05 -15.55 -6.63
C LEU A 302 -1.63 -15.03 -6.91
N SER A 303 -1.54 -13.81 -7.44
CA SER A 303 -0.24 -13.14 -7.68
C SER A 303 0.56 -13.01 -6.38
N VAL A 304 1.83 -13.42 -6.39
CA VAL A 304 2.76 -13.23 -5.27
C VAL A 304 3.39 -11.84 -5.38
N LEU A 305 2.94 -10.90 -4.54
CA LEU A 305 3.33 -9.49 -4.61
C LEU A 305 3.98 -9.01 -3.30
N PRO A 306 4.97 -8.08 -3.38
CA PRO A 306 5.67 -7.54 -2.19
C PRO A 306 4.72 -6.90 -1.16
N ARG A 307 3.63 -6.30 -1.61
CA ARG A 307 2.65 -5.61 -0.75
C ARG A 307 1.95 -6.52 0.26
N TYR A 308 1.86 -7.83 0.00
CA TYR A 308 1.28 -8.79 0.94
C TYR A 308 2.16 -9.08 2.16
N LEU A 309 3.43 -8.67 2.13
CA LEU A 309 4.37 -8.80 3.25
C LEU A 309 4.56 -7.51 4.06
N THR A 310 3.77 -6.48 3.80
CA THR A 310 3.90 -5.19 4.52
C THR A 310 3.61 -5.31 6.01
N VAL A 311 2.63 -6.13 6.42
CA VAL A 311 2.34 -6.40 7.84
C VAL A 311 3.49 -7.13 8.54
N PRO A 312 4.04 -8.26 8.02
CA PRO A 312 5.24 -8.88 8.57
C PRO A 312 6.45 -7.96 8.65
N VAL A 313 6.65 -7.10 7.64
CA VAL A 313 7.76 -6.14 7.62
C VAL A 313 7.68 -5.16 8.80
N ILE A 314 6.49 -4.70 9.18
CA ILE A 314 6.33 -3.85 10.37
C ILE A 314 6.75 -4.61 11.63
N ALA A 315 6.38 -5.89 11.76
CA ALA A 315 6.83 -6.72 12.88
C ALA A 315 8.37 -6.89 12.90
N VAL A 316 8.99 -7.09 11.73
CA VAL A 316 10.46 -7.11 11.59
C VAL A 316 11.06 -5.78 12.06
N CYS A 317 10.47 -4.63 11.69
CA CYS A 317 10.94 -3.31 12.15
C CYS A 317 10.80 -3.16 13.68
N LEU A 318 9.75 -3.70 14.30
CA LEU A 318 9.57 -3.69 15.76
C LEU A 318 10.68 -4.50 16.45
N PHE A 319 10.97 -5.70 15.98
CA PHE A 319 12.07 -6.51 16.50
C PHE A 319 13.43 -5.87 16.21
N ALA A 320 13.62 -5.25 15.05
CA ALA A 320 14.86 -4.54 14.72
C ALA A 320 15.12 -3.36 15.65
N GLY A 321 14.08 -2.59 15.97
CA GLY A 321 14.18 -1.52 16.97
C GLY A 321 14.71 -2.05 18.31
N TYR A 322 14.18 -3.19 18.78
CA TYR A 322 14.69 -3.83 19.99
C TYR A 322 16.12 -4.38 19.77
N GLY A 323 16.40 -5.03 18.65
CA GLY A 323 17.71 -5.60 18.34
C GLY A 323 18.83 -4.57 18.42
N VAL A 324 18.58 -3.34 17.96
CA VAL A 324 19.60 -2.27 17.97
C VAL A 324 19.67 -1.56 19.32
N VAL A 325 18.56 -1.10 19.87
CA VAL A 325 18.59 -0.23 21.10
C VAL A 325 17.95 -0.84 22.34
N GLY A 326 17.64 -2.15 22.33
CA GLY A 326 17.04 -2.84 23.47
C GLY A 326 17.90 -2.87 24.74
N PHE A 327 19.22 -2.63 24.61
CA PHE A 327 20.11 -2.47 25.77
C PHE A 327 19.66 -1.34 26.71
N THR A 328 18.90 -0.37 26.21
CA THR A 328 18.35 0.75 27.00
C THR A 328 17.37 0.27 28.07
N THR A 329 16.79 -0.91 27.90
CA THR A 329 15.83 -1.52 28.85
C THR A 329 16.51 -2.38 29.91
N LEU A 330 17.82 -2.65 29.77
CA LEU A 330 18.57 -3.49 30.69
C LEU A 330 19.11 -2.68 31.87
N ARG A 331 19.25 -3.34 33.02
CA ARG A 331 20.00 -2.82 34.18
C ARG A 331 21.47 -2.63 33.80
N PRO A 332 22.18 -1.69 34.45
CA PRO A 332 23.64 -1.56 34.31
C PRO A 332 24.36 -2.89 34.56
N GLY A 333 25.22 -3.31 33.63
CA GLY A 333 25.93 -4.58 33.71
C GLY A 333 26.79 -4.86 32.45
N ARG A 334 27.49 -6.00 32.46
CA ARG A 334 28.38 -6.41 31.34
C ARG A 334 27.62 -6.53 30.03
N LEU A 335 26.45 -7.18 30.04
CA LEU A 335 25.63 -7.37 28.83
C LEU A 335 25.19 -6.04 28.23
N ARG A 336 24.69 -5.09 29.05
CA ARG A 336 24.29 -3.76 28.59
C ARG A 336 25.47 -3.03 27.94
N ARG A 337 26.68 -3.09 28.53
CA ARG A 337 27.89 -2.44 27.98
C ARG A 337 28.32 -3.07 26.66
N LEU A 338 28.33 -4.39 26.55
CA LEU A 338 28.68 -5.09 25.31
C LEU A 338 27.67 -4.77 24.20
N TRP A 339 26.38 -4.84 24.52
CA TRP A 339 25.32 -4.55 23.55
C TRP A 339 25.32 -3.08 23.12
N SER A 340 25.54 -2.12 24.02
CA SER A 340 25.65 -0.72 23.65
C SER A 340 26.82 -0.44 22.70
N ARG A 341 27.98 -1.13 22.88
CA ARG A 341 29.11 -1.05 21.95
C ARG A 341 28.76 -1.63 20.58
N ALA A 342 28.10 -2.79 20.56
CA ALA A 342 27.59 -3.38 19.32
C ALA A 342 26.57 -2.46 18.61
N ALA A 343 25.70 -1.80 19.38
CA ALA A 343 24.73 -0.84 18.88
C ALA A 343 25.42 0.41 18.25
N ILE A 344 26.52 0.89 18.82
CA ILE A 344 27.31 1.96 18.22
C ILE A 344 27.89 1.49 16.87
N GLY A 345 28.47 0.28 16.84
CA GLY A 345 28.96 -0.31 15.57
C GLY A 345 27.83 -0.44 14.53
N ALA A 346 26.66 -0.93 14.94
CA ALA A 346 25.50 -1.01 14.07
C ALA A 346 25.01 0.38 13.59
N ALA A 347 25.08 1.41 14.46
CA ALA A 347 24.75 2.78 14.07
C ALA A 347 25.73 3.33 13.03
N VAL A 348 27.03 3.12 13.21
CA VAL A 348 28.06 3.51 12.23
C VAL A 348 27.84 2.82 10.89
N LEU A 349 27.60 1.50 10.90
CA LEU A 349 27.27 0.75 9.68
C LEU A 349 25.95 1.23 9.05
N GLY A 350 24.95 1.56 9.88
CA GLY A 350 23.70 2.14 9.43
C GLY A 350 23.88 3.50 8.75
N VAL A 351 24.69 4.39 9.32
CA VAL A 351 25.05 5.68 8.71
C VAL A 351 25.79 5.46 7.40
N ALA A 352 26.80 4.58 7.38
CA ALA A 352 27.51 4.23 6.16
C ALA A 352 26.57 3.69 5.08
N PHE A 353 25.64 2.81 5.45
CA PHE A 353 24.61 2.31 4.54
C PHE A 353 23.70 3.43 3.99
N VAL A 354 23.27 4.36 4.85
CA VAL A 354 22.47 5.52 4.41
C VAL A 354 23.25 6.40 3.45
N VAL A 355 24.52 6.66 3.72
CA VAL A 355 25.39 7.45 2.83
C VAL A 355 25.56 6.76 1.48
N VAL A 356 25.86 5.46 1.48
CA VAL A 356 25.99 4.66 0.23
C VAL A 356 24.67 4.62 -0.54
N LYS A 357 23.54 4.58 0.17
CA LYS A 357 22.19 4.56 -0.42
C LYS A 357 21.57 5.96 -0.60
N ALA A 358 22.29 7.04 -0.28
CA ALA A 358 21.78 8.41 -0.47
C ALA A 358 21.27 8.68 -1.91
N PRO A 359 21.84 8.10 -2.98
CA PRO A 359 21.27 8.21 -4.34
C PRO A 359 19.81 7.73 -4.46
N VAL A 360 19.34 6.84 -3.55
CA VAL A 360 17.92 6.39 -3.52
C VAL A 360 16.97 7.56 -3.27
N VAL A 361 17.38 8.59 -2.52
CA VAL A 361 16.57 9.81 -2.34
C VAL A 361 16.41 10.54 -3.69
N GLY A 362 17.48 10.59 -4.47
CA GLY A 362 17.43 11.10 -5.84
C GLY A 362 16.52 10.28 -6.74
N THR A 363 16.53 8.95 -6.58
CA THR A 363 15.63 8.02 -7.29
C THR A 363 14.17 8.29 -6.93
N LEU A 364 13.83 8.44 -5.62
CA LEU A 364 12.47 8.79 -5.19
C LEU A 364 12.03 10.13 -5.79
N ARG A 365 12.86 11.16 -5.66
CA ARG A 365 12.58 12.49 -6.25
C ARG A 365 12.42 12.42 -7.77
N GLY A 366 13.23 11.60 -8.44
CA GLY A 366 13.13 11.35 -9.88
C GLY A 366 11.82 10.64 -10.27
N GLU A 367 11.40 9.66 -9.46
CA GLU A 367 10.14 8.95 -9.66
C GLU A 367 8.92 9.87 -9.44
N LEU A 368 8.91 10.65 -8.36
CA LEU A 368 7.82 11.60 -8.11
C LEU A 368 7.71 12.67 -9.21
N ARG A 369 8.84 13.20 -9.71
CA ARG A 369 8.84 14.14 -10.85
C ARG A 369 8.36 13.47 -12.15
N PHE A 370 8.74 12.22 -12.36
CA PHE A 370 8.28 11.45 -13.52
C PHE A 370 6.76 11.25 -13.49
N ILE A 371 6.22 10.84 -12.34
CA ILE A 371 4.78 10.66 -12.14
C ILE A 371 4.03 11.95 -12.42
N ARG A 372 4.49 13.05 -11.83
CA ARG A 372 3.89 14.37 -12.06
C ARG A 372 3.94 14.76 -13.53
N GLY A 373 5.11 14.72 -14.15
CA GLY A 373 5.24 15.11 -15.54
C GLY A 373 4.44 14.23 -16.50
N SER A 374 4.32 12.93 -16.22
CA SER A 374 3.47 12.03 -17.01
C SER A 374 1.98 12.36 -16.85
N HIS A 375 1.55 12.70 -15.64
CA HIS A 375 0.17 13.14 -15.40
C HIS A 375 -0.12 14.48 -16.08
N ASP A 376 0.74 15.48 -15.88
CA ASP A 376 0.56 16.82 -16.46
C ASP A 376 0.49 16.77 -18.00
N ASP A 377 1.36 15.96 -18.64
CA ASP A 377 1.34 15.77 -20.09
C ASP A 377 0.10 14.99 -20.57
N LEU A 378 -0.37 14.01 -19.76
CA LEU A 378 -1.61 13.29 -20.08
C LEU A 378 -2.81 14.25 -20.03
N VAL A 379 -2.93 15.04 -18.96
CA VAL A 379 -3.99 16.06 -18.84
C VAL A 379 -3.93 17.05 -19.99
N ALA A 380 -2.75 17.57 -20.31
CA ALA A 380 -2.58 18.55 -21.38
C ALA A 380 -3.02 18.01 -22.75
N ILE A 381 -2.63 16.78 -23.11
CA ILE A 381 -3.01 16.20 -24.40
C ILE A 381 -4.50 15.83 -24.44
N LEU A 382 -5.06 15.30 -23.35
CA LEU A 382 -6.47 14.95 -23.25
C LEU A 382 -7.40 16.16 -23.41
N HIS A 383 -7.00 17.32 -22.88
CA HIS A 383 -7.76 18.58 -22.99
C HIS A 383 -7.38 19.44 -24.19
N SER A 384 -6.48 18.96 -25.06
CA SER A 384 -6.16 19.69 -26.31
C SER A 384 -7.37 19.75 -27.25
N ALA A 385 -7.54 20.88 -27.93
CA ALA A 385 -8.68 21.10 -28.83
C ALA A 385 -8.85 20.02 -29.91
N PRO A 386 -7.78 19.49 -30.57
CA PRO A 386 -7.93 18.41 -31.53
C PRO A 386 -8.48 17.12 -30.91
N VAL A 387 -7.96 16.71 -29.72
CA VAL A 387 -8.42 15.51 -29.04
C VAL A 387 -9.88 15.65 -28.59
N GLN A 388 -10.24 16.78 -27.98
CA GLN A 388 -11.62 17.06 -27.53
C GLN A 388 -12.62 17.06 -28.69
N ARG A 389 -12.24 17.63 -29.83
CA ARG A 389 -13.06 17.60 -31.03
C ARG A 389 -13.30 16.18 -31.53
N ASP A 390 -12.23 15.38 -31.62
CA ASP A 390 -12.26 14.07 -32.27
C ASP A 390 -12.74 12.95 -31.33
N LEU A 391 -12.89 13.21 -30.01
CA LEU A 391 -13.62 12.34 -29.10
C LEU A 391 -15.08 12.11 -29.51
N ARG A 392 -15.66 12.97 -30.37
CA ARG A 392 -17.01 12.76 -30.92
C ARG A 392 -17.06 11.60 -31.92
N CYS A 393 -15.95 11.27 -32.55
CA CYS A 393 -15.86 10.22 -33.58
C CYS A 393 -15.94 8.79 -33.02
N GLY A 394 -15.64 8.62 -31.71
CA GLY A 394 -15.62 7.30 -31.08
C GLY A 394 -14.90 7.27 -29.73
N PRO A 395 -14.59 6.08 -29.21
CA PRO A 395 -13.87 5.94 -27.95
C PRO A 395 -12.41 6.36 -28.08
N ILE A 396 -11.82 6.74 -26.93
CA ILE A 396 -10.37 6.88 -26.79
C ILE A 396 -9.76 5.53 -26.41
N THR A 397 -8.66 5.15 -27.03
CA THR A 397 -8.00 3.88 -26.81
C THR A 397 -6.51 4.04 -26.53
N TYR A 398 -5.99 3.19 -25.66
CA TYR A 398 -4.56 3.09 -25.32
C TYR A 398 -3.99 1.76 -25.83
N PRO A 399 -2.67 1.65 -25.98
CA PRO A 399 -2.05 0.37 -26.38
C PRO A 399 -2.37 -0.76 -25.41
N ASN A 400 -2.37 -0.48 -24.08
CA ASN A 400 -2.77 -1.41 -23.03
C ASN A 400 -3.69 -0.72 -22.00
N TYR A 401 -4.05 -1.45 -20.94
CA TYR A 401 -5.01 -1.05 -19.93
C TYR A 401 -4.55 0.08 -18.97
N ARG A 402 -3.23 0.35 -18.87
CA ARG A 402 -2.62 1.09 -17.73
C ARG A 402 -3.01 2.56 -17.59
N LEU A 403 -3.52 3.20 -18.63
CA LEU A 403 -3.98 4.59 -18.61
C LEU A 403 -5.50 4.72 -18.78
N VAL A 404 -6.20 3.60 -18.84
CA VAL A 404 -7.66 3.57 -18.98
C VAL A 404 -8.37 4.24 -17.79
N PRO A 405 -8.11 3.86 -16.51
CA PRO A 405 -8.81 4.46 -15.39
C PRO A 405 -8.45 5.93 -15.16
N ASP A 406 -7.17 6.32 -15.38
CA ASP A 406 -6.73 7.73 -15.33
C ASP A 406 -7.57 8.58 -16.29
N THR A 407 -7.71 8.14 -17.54
CA THR A 407 -8.47 8.87 -18.56
C THR A 407 -9.96 8.90 -18.27
N ARG A 408 -10.53 7.79 -17.77
CA ARG A 408 -11.93 7.75 -17.32
C ARG A 408 -12.18 8.77 -16.21
N TRP A 409 -11.24 8.88 -15.27
CA TRP A 409 -11.32 9.87 -14.19
C TRP A 409 -11.20 11.30 -14.69
N LEU A 410 -10.16 11.60 -15.47
CA LEU A 410 -9.82 12.95 -15.92
C LEU A 410 -10.85 13.55 -16.90
N LEU A 411 -11.48 12.73 -17.73
CA LEU A 411 -12.46 13.20 -18.73
C LEU A 411 -13.91 12.89 -18.35
N ASP A 412 -14.15 12.32 -17.18
CA ASP A 412 -15.47 11.85 -16.73
C ASP A 412 -16.17 10.96 -17.76
N LEU A 413 -15.45 9.96 -18.28
CA LEU A 413 -15.96 9.10 -19.34
C LEU A 413 -16.40 7.74 -18.80
N PRO A 414 -17.54 7.21 -19.29
CA PRO A 414 -17.97 5.84 -18.98
C PRO A 414 -17.05 4.80 -19.62
N ALA A 415 -17.07 3.56 -19.11
CA ALA A 415 -16.22 2.46 -19.55
C ALA A 415 -16.21 2.25 -21.07
N ARG A 416 -17.39 2.31 -21.71
CA ARG A 416 -17.52 2.13 -23.17
C ARG A 416 -16.78 3.16 -24.01
N ARG A 417 -16.38 4.30 -23.42
CA ARG A 417 -15.72 5.41 -24.12
C ARG A 417 -14.19 5.38 -24.01
N VAL A 418 -13.64 4.56 -23.10
CA VAL A 418 -12.19 4.43 -22.91
C VAL A 418 -11.82 2.95 -22.90
N GLY A 419 -10.81 2.55 -23.66
CA GLY A 419 -10.45 1.14 -23.77
C GLY A 419 -8.98 0.87 -24.05
N ALA A 420 -8.60 -0.40 -23.94
CA ALA A 420 -7.28 -0.91 -24.31
C ALA A 420 -7.34 -1.58 -25.70
N ARG A 421 -6.39 -1.24 -26.56
CA ARG A 421 -6.24 -1.87 -27.89
C ARG A 421 -5.79 -3.33 -27.76
N SER A 422 -5.08 -3.68 -26.69
CA SER A 422 -4.74 -5.07 -26.36
C SER A 422 -5.97 -5.94 -26.13
N ALA A 423 -7.05 -5.39 -25.58
CA ALA A 423 -8.32 -6.10 -25.42
C ALA A 423 -9.16 -6.05 -26.72
N ARG A 424 -9.31 -4.87 -27.30
CA ARG A 424 -10.11 -4.69 -28.51
C ARG A 424 -9.64 -3.48 -29.33
N ARG A 425 -9.24 -3.73 -30.60
CA ARG A 425 -8.98 -2.66 -31.57
C ARG A 425 -10.27 -1.98 -32.02
N ARG A 426 -10.17 -0.69 -32.31
CA ARG A 426 -11.27 0.13 -32.81
C ARG A 426 -10.87 0.76 -34.16
N SER A 427 -11.80 0.81 -35.08
CA SER A 427 -11.60 1.42 -36.42
C SER A 427 -11.86 2.93 -36.42
N ARG A 428 -12.53 3.45 -35.41
CA ARG A 428 -12.89 4.87 -35.26
C ARG A 428 -12.62 5.38 -33.84
N GLY A 429 -12.42 6.69 -33.71
CA GLY A 429 -12.19 7.37 -32.44
C GLY A 429 -10.76 7.89 -32.32
N VAL A 430 -10.28 8.05 -31.08
CA VAL A 430 -8.93 8.55 -30.77
C VAL A 430 -8.06 7.42 -30.28
N ALA A 431 -6.87 7.27 -30.84
CA ALA A 431 -5.86 6.33 -30.40
C ALA A 431 -4.67 7.08 -29.77
N MET A 432 -4.44 6.87 -28.50
CA MET A 432 -3.34 7.46 -27.74
C MET A 432 -2.15 6.51 -27.70
N PHE A 433 -0.96 7.04 -27.89
CA PHE A 433 0.30 6.31 -27.85
C PHE A 433 1.29 6.96 -26.90
N VAL A 434 2.10 6.11 -26.27
CA VAL A 434 3.20 6.53 -25.40
C VAL A 434 4.47 6.60 -26.26
N ILE A 435 5.20 7.72 -26.20
CA ILE A 435 6.35 7.98 -27.09
C ILE A 435 7.69 8.16 -26.37
N GLY A 436 7.69 8.38 -25.04
CA GLY A 436 8.91 8.52 -24.27
C GLY A 436 9.54 7.16 -23.91
N THR A 437 10.86 7.02 -23.97
CA THR A 437 11.55 5.75 -23.63
C THR A 437 11.29 5.29 -22.19
N LYS A 438 11.28 6.22 -21.25
CA LYS A 438 11.00 5.93 -19.84
C LYS A 438 9.53 5.55 -19.63
N GLU A 439 8.64 6.22 -20.35
CA GLU A 439 7.21 5.97 -20.38
C GLU A 439 6.91 4.61 -21.02
N LEU A 440 7.53 4.29 -22.16
CA LEU A 440 7.41 2.97 -22.78
C LEU A 440 7.78 1.85 -21.80
N LYS A 441 8.90 2.00 -21.08
CA LYS A 441 9.31 1.04 -20.05
C LYS A 441 8.30 0.96 -18.90
N ARG A 442 7.82 2.12 -18.42
CA ARG A 442 6.88 2.21 -17.29
C ARG A 442 5.53 1.60 -17.62
N PHE A 443 5.01 1.84 -18.82
CA PHE A 443 3.72 1.35 -19.25
C PHE A 443 3.77 -0.02 -19.94
N GLY A 444 4.90 -0.70 -19.91
CA GLY A 444 5.03 -2.11 -20.31
C GLY A 444 5.25 -2.33 -21.82
N PHE A 445 5.82 -1.35 -22.53
CA PHE A 445 6.19 -1.45 -23.94
C PHE A 445 7.69 -1.64 -24.19
N ALA A 446 8.48 -1.90 -23.13
CA ALA A 446 9.88 -2.32 -23.29
C ALA A 446 9.94 -3.74 -23.86
N ALA A 447 11.04 -4.07 -24.51
CA ALA A 447 11.34 -5.30 -25.27
C ALA A 447 10.50 -6.55 -24.90
N GLY A 448 9.72 -7.07 -25.86
CA GLY A 448 8.85 -8.23 -25.67
C GLY A 448 7.34 -7.94 -25.61
N ALA A 449 6.92 -6.67 -25.39
CA ALA A 449 5.53 -6.29 -25.56
C ALA A 449 5.22 -6.22 -27.06
N SER A 450 4.00 -6.64 -27.45
CA SER A 450 3.59 -6.65 -28.84
C SER A 450 3.74 -5.24 -29.47
N PRO A 451 4.68 -5.01 -30.40
CA PRO A 451 4.88 -3.69 -30.99
C PRO A 451 3.66 -3.24 -31.80
N THR A 452 2.80 -4.16 -32.22
CA THR A 452 1.62 -3.88 -33.02
C THR A 452 0.54 -3.09 -32.30
N THR A 453 0.51 -3.08 -30.94
CA THR A 453 -0.49 -2.30 -30.17
C THR A 453 -0.06 -0.86 -29.96
N ASN A 454 1.24 -0.54 -30.03
CA ASN A 454 1.78 0.82 -29.85
C ASN A 454 2.03 1.54 -31.20
N VAL A 455 1.40 1.08 -32.26
CA VAL A 455 1.43 1.68 -33.60
C VAL A 455 0.00 2.00 -34.02
N PRO A 456 -0.28 3.16 -34.64
CA PRO A 456 -1.61 3.49 -35.13
C PRO A 456 -2.05 2.49 -36.23
N ASP A 457 -3.35 2.16 -36.20
CA ASP A 457 -3.95 1.35 -37.28
C ASP A 457 -4.08 2.18 -38.57
N PRO A 458 -4.18 1.53 -39.72
CA PRO A 458 -4.47 2.21 -40.97
C PRO A 458 -5.73 3.10 -40.84
N GLY A 459 -5.67 4.30 -41.42
CA GLY A 459 -6.77 5.26 -41.37
C GLY A 459 -6.74 6.22 -40.17
N PHE A 460 -5.87 6.00 -39.20
CA PHE A 460 -5.64 6.98 -38.10
C PHE A 460 -4.59 8.02 -38.50
N ALA A 461 -4.98 9.29 -38.47
CA ALA A 461 -4.08 10.42 -38.75
C ALA A 461 -3.63 11.10 -37.46
N PRO A 462 -2.40 11.64 -37.36
CA PRO A 462 -1.91 12.36 -36.20
C PRO A 462 -2.70 13.64 -35.98
N ILE A 463 -3.13 13.90 -34.73
CA ILE A 463 -3.91 15.08 -34.33
C ILE A 463 -3.27 15.94 -33.27
N ALA A 464 -2.52 15.32 -32.33
CA ALA A 464 -1.83 16.03 -31.26
C ALA A 464 -0.60 15.25 -30.78
N ARG A 465 0.39 15.97 -30.24
CA ARG A 465 1.61 15.37 -29.66
C ARG A 465 2.18 16.30 -28.59
N ASN A 466 2.71 15.71 -27.52
CA ASN A 466 3.56 16.39 -26.54
C ASN A 466 4.82 15.55 -26.24
N ALA A 467 5.50 15.82 -25.13
CA ALA A 467 6.77 15.15 -24.80
C ALA A 467 6.61 13.63 -24.56
N ARG A 468 5.44 13.17 -24.07
CA ARG A 468 5.24 11.79 -23.62
C ARG A 468 4.15 11.04 -24.38
N PHE A 469 3.25 11.74 -25.05
CA PHE A 469 2.09 11.15 -25.68
C PHE A 469 1.89 11.67 -27.10
N ALA A 470 1.33 10.82 -27.96
CA ALA A 470 0.87 11.17 -29.29
C ALA A 470 -0.57 10.66 -29.48
N ALA A 471 -1.44 11.51 -30.00
CA ALA A 471 -2.83 11.20 -30.32
C ALA A 471 -3.04 11.14 -31.82
N TYR A 472 -3.78 10.13 -32.25
CA TYR A 472 -4.21 9.91 -33.64
C TYR A 472 -5.73 9.76 -33.66
N ALA A 473 -6.38 10.15 -34.73
CA ALA A 473 -7.84 10.01 -34.83
C ALA A 473 -8.23 9.43 -36.22
N ALA A 474 -9.34 8.69 -36.18
CA ALA A 474 -10.06 8.23 -37.35
C ALA A 474 -11.54 8.58 -37.18
N CYS A 475 -12.04 9.53 -37.97
CA CYS A 475 -13.41 10.05 -37.90
C CYS A 475 -14.24 9.69 -39.17
N GLY A 476 -13.61 9.12 -40.18
CA GLY A 476 -14.23 8.72 -41.44
C GLY A 476 -14.96 7.38 -41.43
#